data_c8aa05ec68832eaec9c00591f946f06d
#
_entry.id   c8aa05ec68832eaec9c00591f946f06d
#
_cell.length_a   1.000
_cell.length_b   1.000
_cell.length_c   1.000
_cell.angle_alpha   90.00
_cell.angle_beta   90.00
_cell.angle_gamma   90.00
#
_symmetry.space_group_name_H-M   'P 1'
#
loop_
_entity.id
_entity.type
_entity.pdbx_description
1 polymer ?
#
loop_
_entity_poly.entity_id
_entity_poly.type
_entity_poly.pdbx_seq_one_letter_code
_entity_poly.pdbx_strand_id
1 'polypeptide(L)'
;MGVWNGLYPSQAIFARRRFRRVLLNPPCFDPGSWCGAGKLWIDECDGEYWLTSRPRMGSEKRGYAVEIYRSRNGEDYSLVTWLTKEELSESIGKIVQSIENQQLVRDPLSGKYHLYLSIDIAERNVAGDERRIFESKWETFLLVADDPSGPWKPEGFVLRGDKDYDSGEARDCTIDIVDGRYICLYKARKAGTRVVHTALAVSSDGKNWMKLGIPTVDGEHQPEYFLLNGSIHAGSLGPIFMGTKTLDVVNGAALTRYFASYVIDYRSLNLETIFSAEWKPSSRYEHPQYPIHTYCNVVYDPISDRWLTWIEAVDPILSREPGLNTEVDRVLLYVSE
;
A
#
# COMPACT_ATOMS: atom_id res chain seq x y z
N MET A 1 -18.86 -12.45 9.18
CA MET A 1 -18.66 -11.01 8.91
C MET A 1 -19.61 -10.22 9.78
N GLY A 2 -19.10 -9.55 10.81
CA GLY A 2 -19.92 -8.63 11.60
C GLY A 2 -20.31 -7.43 10.76
N VAL A 3 -21.57 -7.30 10.41
CA VAL A 3 -22.10 -6.09 9.79
C VAL A 3 -22.12 -5.02 10.88
N TRP A 4 -21.24 -4.03 10.78
CA TRP A 4 -21.25 -2.87 11.66
C TRP A 4 -22.51 -2.05 11.38
N ASN A 5 -23.56 -2.26 12.17
CA ASN A 5 -24.81 -1.50 12.14
C ASN A 5 -24.68 -0.17 12.89
N GLY A 6 -23.69 0.63 12.57
CA GLY A 6 -23.47 1.89 13.27
C GLY A 6 -22.59 2.86 12.48
N LEU A 7 -22.61 4.09 12.89
CA LEU A 7 -21.76 5.18 12.41
C LEU A 7 -20.35 4.70 12.10
N TYR A 8 -19.81 5.11 10.96
CA TYR A 8 -18.49 4.72 10.46
C TYR A 8 -17.42 4.77 11.55
N PRO A 9 -16.71 3.67 11.83
CA PRO A 9 -15.83 3.59 13.00
C PRO A 9 -14.53 4.41 12.85
N SER A 10 -14.24 4.96 11.66
CA SER A 10 -12.97 5.63 11.33
C SER A 10 -12.56 6.72 12.31
N GLN A 11 -13.48 7.55 12.78
CA GLN A 11 -13.18 8.58 13.78
C GLN A 11 -12.83 7.98 15.14
N ALA A 12 -13.55 6.95 15.57
CA ALA A 12 -13.31 6.27 16.83
C ALA A 12 -11.98 5.51 16.80
N ILE A 13 -11.70 4.78 15.70
CA ILE A 13 -10.44 4.08 15.47
C ILE A 13 -9.28 5.06 15.56
N PHE A 14 -9.36 6.17 14.82
CA PHE A 14 -8.34 7.21 14.82
C PHE A 14 -8.14 7.83 16.20
N ALA A 15 -9.20 8.21 16.90
CA ALA A 15 -9.16 8.89 18.21
C ALA A 15 -8.67 7.98 19.35
N ARG A 16 -8.99 6.69 19.28
CA ARG A 16 -8.66 5.71 20.33
C ARG A 16 -7.39 4.91 20.06
N ARG A 17 -6.71 5.14 18.92
CA ARG A 17 -5.48 4.41 18.59
C ARG A 17 -4.42 4.63 19.66
N ARG A 18 -3.76 3.55 20.04
CA ARG A 18 -2.63 3.56 20.98
C ARG A 18 -1.46 2.83 20.36
N PHE A 19 -0.29 3.47 20.41
CA PHE A 19 0.95 2.81 20.00
C PHE A 19 1.13 1.51 20.78
N ARG A 20 1.34 0.43 20.06
CA ARG A 20 1.55 -0.90 20.63
C ARG A 20 3.02 -1.31 20.58
N ARG A 21 3.61 -1.31 19.39
CA ARG A 21 5.00 -1.73 19.18
C ARG A 21 5.53 -1.38 17.80
N VAL A 22 6.84 -1.57 17.62
CA VAL A 22 7.49 -1.65 16.31
C VAL A 22 7.28 -3.06 15.78
N LEU A 23 6.64 -3.21 14.61
CA LEU A 23 6.47 -4.50 13.93
C LEU A 23 7.72 -4.89 13.16
N LEU A 24 8.24 -3.97 12.34
CA LEU A 24 9.44 -4.18 11.54
C LEU A 24 10.38 -2.99 11.69
N ASN A 25 11.67 -3.29 11.75
CA ASN A 25 12.74 -2.31 11.58
C ASN A 25 13.25 -2.35 10.15
N PRO A 26 13.82 -1.25 9.63
CA PRO A 26 14.46 -1.27 8.31
C PRO A 26 15.67 -2.22 8.30
N PRO A 27 16.13 -2.66 7.13
CA PRO A 27 17.28 -3.57 7.00
C PRO A 27 18.56 -3.04 7.63
N CYS A 28 18.72 -1.72 7.63
CA CYS A 28 19.77 -1.00 8.35
C CYS A 28 19.22 0.37 8.78
N PHE A 29 20.02 1.14 9.55
CA PHE A 29 19.64 2.48 10.00
C PHE A 29 20.37 3.60 9.26
N ASP A 30 20.87 3.31 8.07
CA ASP A 30 21.48 4.28 7.20
C ASP A 30 20.41 5.09 6.44
N PRO A 31 20.72 6.33 6.01
CA PRO A 31 19.81 7.16 5.23
C PRO A 31 19.25 6.43 4.00
N GLY A 32 17.94 6.55 3.79
CA GLY A 32 17.22 5.91 2.69
C GLY A 32 16.88 4.43 2.94
N SER A 33 16.94 3.95 4.17
CA SER A 33 16.59 2.59 4.53
C SER A 33 15.17 2.49 5.07
N TRP A 34 14.32 1.69 4.41
CA TRP A 34 12.88 1.54 4.72
C TRP A 34 12.49 0.08 4.88
N CYS A 35 11.47 -0.17 5.71
CA CYS A 35 10.78 -1.46 5.75
C CYS A 35 9.90 -1.66 4.52
N GLY A 36 9.19 -0.62 4.13
CA GLY A 36 8.27 -0.65 2.99
C GLY A 36 7.10 -1.62 3.18
N ALA A 37 6.37 -1.50 4.28
CA ALA A 37 5.21 -2.34 4.51
C ALA A 37 4.11 -2.12 3.46
N GLY A 38 3.37 -3.18 3.13
CA GLY A 38 2.30 -3.16 2.14
C GLY A 38 0.94 -3.50 2.73
N LYS A 39 0.68 -4.77 3.00
CA LYS A 39 -0.62 -5.25 3.44
C LYS A 39 -0.51 -6.02 4.74
N LEU A 40 -1.41 -5.72 5.69
CA LEU A 40 -1.79 -6.63 6.76
C LEU A 40 -3.05 -7.37 6.31
N TRP A 41 -2.99 -8.68 6.34
CA TRP A 41 -4.13 -9.52 6.02
C TRP A 41 -4.32 -10.56 7.13
N ILE A 42 -5.56 -10.84 7.52
CA ILE A 42 -5.90 -11.78 8.58
C ILE A 42 -6.66 -12.94 7.95
N ASP A 43 -6.14 -14.15 8.09
CA ASP A 43 -6.87 -15.37 7.76
C ASP A 43 -7.76 -15.76 8.94
N GLU A 44 -9.05 -15.47 8.82
CA GLU A 44 -10.03 -15.77 9.85
C GLU A 44 -10.24 -17.29 10.03
N CYS A 45 -9.93 -18.09 9.00
CA CYS A 45 -10.11 -19.53 9.06
C CYS A 45 -9.02 -20.21 9.91
N ASP A 46 -7.79 -19.78 9.71
CA ASP A 46 -6.62 -20.39 10.35
C ASP A 46 -6.13 -19.60 11.57
N GLY A 47 -6.69 -18.41 11.81
CA GLY A 47 -6.30 -17.53 12.92
C GLY A 47 -4.89 -16.95 12.74
N GLU A 48 -4.44 -16.78 11.50
CA GLU A 48 -3.10 -16.30 11.17
C GLU A 48 -3.11 -14.86 10.63
N TYR A 49 -2.07 -14.13 10.95
CA TYR A 49 -1.84 -12.76 10.50
C TYR A 49 -0.66 -12.74 9.54
N TRP A 50 -0.85 -12.12 8.40
CA TRP A 50 0.13 -12.00 7.34
C TRP A 50 0.48 -10.54 7.11
N LEU A 51 1.76 -10.24 6.98
CA LEU A 51 2.27 -8.90 6.71
C LEU A 51 3.25 -8.98 5.54
N THR A 52 3.05 -8.11 4.56
CA THR A 52 4.00 -7.97 3.44
C THR A 52 4.90 -6.76 3.66
N SER A 53 6.14 -6.83 3.20
CA SER A 53 7.06 -5.70 3.18
C SER A 53 7.97 -5.76 1.95
N ARG A 54 8.57 -4.61 1.62
CA ARG A 54 9.56 -4.48 0.56
C ARG A 54 10.72 -3.62 1.05
N PRO A 55 11.78 -4.26 1.53
CA PRO A 55 12.90 -3.55 2.11
C PRO A 55 13.66 -2.73 1.07
N ARG A 56 14.22 -1.61 1.54
CA ARG A 56 15.09 -0.73 0.77
C ARG A 56 16.32 -0.37 1.59
N MET A 57 17.47 -0.24 0.93
CA MET A 57 18.74 0.22 1.52
C MET A 57 19.36 1.28 0.60
N GLY A 58 18.99 2.55 0.82
CA GLY A 58 19.45 3.66 -0.02
C GLY A 58 18.98 3.57 -1.48
N SER A 59 19.59 4.38 -2.34
CA SER A 59 19.22 4.45 -3.77
C SER A 59 19.68 3.24 -4.57
N GLU A 60 20.77 2.58 -4.18
CA GLU A 60 21.35 1.46 -4.92
C GLU A 60 20.57 0.16 -4.77
N LYS A 61 19.97 -0.05 -3.60
CA LYS A 61 19.14 -1.23 -3.30
C LYS A 61 17.68 -0.83 -3.05
N ARG A 62 17.08 -0.13 -4.00
CA ARG A 62 15.66 0.23 -3.98
C ARG A 62 14.83 -1.04 -4.12
N GLY A 63 13.84 -1.20 -3.23
CA GLY A 63 12.84 -2.27 -3.29
C GLY A 63 13.42 -3.59 -3.84
N TYR A 64 14.43 -4.13 -3.16
CA TYR A 64 15.23 -5.24 -3.69
C TYR A 64 14.58 -6.62 -3.52
N ALA A 65 13.55 -6.69 -2.69
CA ALA A 65 12.78 -7.91 -2.46
C ALA A 65 11.35 -7.57 -2.04
N VAL A 66 10.45 -8.54 -2.10
CA VAL A 66 9.22 -8.58 -1.32
C VAL A 66 9.36 -9.66 -0.26
N GLU A 67 8.99 -9.34 0.96
CA GLU A 67 9.02 -10.23 2.11
C GLU A 67 7.61 -10.49 2.60
N ILE A 68 7.33 -11.73 3.01
CA ILE A 68 6.04 -12.13 3.58
C ILE A 68 6.31 -12.70 4.97
N TYR A 69 5.64 -12.12 5.95
CA TYR A 69 5.75 -12.47 7.35
C TYR A 69 4.46 -13.07 7.85
N ARG A 70 4.56 -13.96 8.84
CA ARG A 70 3.44 -14.61 9.52
C ARG A 70 3.50 -14.36 11.02
N SER A 71 2.32 -14.23 11.64
CA SER A 71 2.13 -14.14 13.08
C SER A 71 0.88 -14.90 13.50
N ARG A 72 0.83 -15.34 14.77
CA ARG A 72 -0.35 -15.93 15.40
C ARG A 72 -1.08 -14.99 16.36
N ASN A 73 -0.51 -13.83 16.63
CA ASN A 73 -1.07 -12.86 17.58
C ASN A 73 -1.19 -11.43 17.00
N GLY A 74 -0.81 -11.25 15.71
CA GLY A 74 -0.80 -9.95 15.04
C GLY A 74 0.28 -8.97 15.51
N GLU A 75 1.20 -9.42 16.36
CA GLU A 75 2.23 -8.57 16.97
C GLU A 75 3.65 -9.10 16.78
N ASP A 76 3.85 -10.42 16.82
CA ASP A 76 5.15 -11.07 16.67
C ASP A 76 5.21 -11.76 15.30
N TYR A 77 5.93 -11.15 14.36
CA TYR A 77 6.03 -11.61 12.99
C TYR A 77 7.36 -12.31 12.73
N SER A 78 7.28 -13.43 12.00
CA SER A 78 8.43 -14.19 11.51
C SER A 78 8.42 -14.21 9.99
N LEU A 79 9.58 -13.98 9.37
CA LEU A 79 9.75 -14.08 7.92
C LEU A 79 9.48 -15.53 7.47
N VAL A 80 8.60 -15.69 6.48
CA VAL A 80 8.19 -16.99 5.93
C VAL A 80 8.82 -17.20 4.56
N THR A 81 8.76 -16.16 3.71
CA THR A 81 9.32 -16.22 2.37
C THR A 81 9.72 -14.82 1.91
N TRP A 82 10.61 -14.78 0.95
CA TRP A 82 10.96 -13.57 0.24
C TRP A 82 11.18 -13.87 -1.25
N LEU A 83 10.96 -12.88 -2.10
CA LEU A 83 11.20 -12.93 -3.53
C LEU A 83 12.05 -11.73 -3.92
N THR A 84 13.22 -11.99 -4.48
CA THR A 84 14.13 -10.92 -4.92
C THR A 84 13.68 -10.34 -6.26
N LYS A 85 14.09 -9.10 -6.53
CA LYS A 85 13.84 -8.49 -7.85
C LYS A 85 14.58 -9.21 -8.99
N GLU A 86 15.69 -9.89 -8.68
CA GLU A 86 16.44 -10.73 -9.61
C GLU A 86 15.62 -11.96 -10.03
N GLU A 87 15.06 -12.70 -9.07
CA GLU A 87 14.16 -13.84 -9.32
C GLU A 87 12.90 -13.42 -10.10
N LEU A 88 12.31 -12.26 -9.75
CA LEU A 88 11.21 -11.69 -10.50
C LEU A 88 11.63 -11.33 -11.93
N SER A 89 12.81 -10.74 -12.12
CA SER A 89 13.32 -10.39 -13.44
C SER A 89 13.48 -11.60 -14.35
N GLU A 90 13.97 -12.72 -13.80
CA GLU A 90 14.08 -14.00 -14.50
C GLU A 90 12.72 -14.55 -14.89
N SER A 91 11.77 -14.55 -13.95
CA SER A 91 10.42 -15.12 -14.15
C SER A 91 9.59 -14.35 -15.16
N ILE A 92 9.74 -13.03 -15.26
CA ILE A 92 8.95 -12.17 -16.17
C ILE A 92 9.70 -11.81 -17.46
N GLY A 93 11.00 -12.14 -17.58
CA GLY A 93 11.81 -11.84 -18.76
C GLY A 93 12.14 -10.37 -18.98
N LYS A 94 12.01 -9.52 -17.94
CA LYS A 94 12.31 -8.08 -17.95
C LYS A 94 13.19 -7.73 -16.76
N ILE A 95 13.84 -6.57 -16.79
CA ILE A 95 14.61 -6.08 -15.64
C ILE A 95 13.66 -5.42 -14.66
N VAL A 96 13.52 -5.98 -13.46
CA VAL A 96 12.85 -5.32 -12.33
C VAL A 96 13.88 -4.46 -11.61
N GLN A 97 13.74 -3.15 -11.72
CA GLN A 97 14.65 -2.19 -11.09
C GLN A 97 14.32 -1.99 -9.60
N SER A 98 13.03 -1.98 -9.28
CA SER A 98 12.54 -1.79 -7.92
C SER A 98 11.17 -2.43 -7.75
N ILE A 99 10.89 -2.89 -6.54
CA ILE A 99 9.56 -3.31 -6.09
C ILE A 99 9.06 -2.24 -5.12
N GLU A 100 7.79 -1.85 -5.24
CA GLU A 100 7.09 -1.00 -4.26
C GLU A 100 5.70 -1.55 -4.01
N ASN A 101 5.04 -1.09 -3.00
CA ASN A 101 3.72 -1.49 -2.51
C ASN A 101 3.30 -2.91 -2.93
N GLN A 102 3.06 -3.73 -1.98
CA GLN A 102 2.63 -5.12 -2.16
C GLN A 102 1.29 -5.35 -1.45
N GLN A 103 0.35 -5.97 -2.16
CA GLN A 103 -0.98 -6.27 -1.64
C GLN A 103 -1.21 -7.78 -1.68
N LEU A 104 -1.49 -8.38 -0.53
CA LEU A 104 -1.81 -9.79 -0.39
C LEU A 104 -3.31 -9.93 -0.09
N VAL A 105 -4.01 -10.71 -0.90
CA VAL A 105 -5.42 -11.07 -0.67
C VAL A 105 -5.65 -12.53 -1.03
N ARG A 106 -6.65 -13.16 -0.42
CA ARG A 106 -7.10 -14.50 -0.81
C ARG A 106 -8.31 -14.38 -1.72
N ASP A 107 -8.22 -14.96 -2.90
CA ASP A 107 -9.33 -15.01 -3.85
C ASP A 107 -10.46 -15.90 -3.31
N PRO A 108 -11.67 -15.38 -3.11
CA PRO A 108 -12.77 -16.15 -2.51
C PRO A 108 -13.31 -17.24 -3.43
N LEU A 109 -13.06 -17.18 -4.74
CA LEU A 109 -13.55 -18.14 -5.71
C LEU A 109 -12.62 -19.36 -5.83
N SER A 110 -11.32 -19.12 -5.95
CA SER A 110 -10.33 -20.19 -6.13
C SER A 110 -9.68 -20.63 -4.83
N GLY A 111 -9.77 -19.82 -3.76
CA GLY A 111 -9.05 -19.99 -2.50
C GLY A 111 -7.56 -19.70 -2.60
N LYS A 112 -7.05 -19.30 -3.77
CA LYS A 112 -5.64 -18.96 -3.98
C LYS A 112 -5.29 -17.59 -3.45
N TYR A 113 -4.01 -17.42 -3.17
CA TYR A 113 -3.46 -16.12 -2.75
C TYR A 113 -2.99 -15.34 -3.96
N HIS A 114 -3.38 -14.07 -4.02
CA HIS A 114 -2.98 -13.09 -5.00
C HIS A 114 -2.02 -12.10 -4.34
N LEU A 115 -0.81 -11.99 -4.87
CA LEU A 115 0.19 -11.01 -4.45
C LEU A 115 0.42 -10.02 -5.58
N TYR A 116 -0.08 -8.81 -5.39
CA TYR A 116 0.09 -7.70 -6.34
C TYR A 116 1.32 -6.90 -5.95
N LEU A 117 2.20 -6.68 -6.91
CA LEU A 117 3.45 -5.94 -6.73
C LEU A 117 3.47 -4.73 -7.66
N SER A 118 3.77 -3.56 -7.12
CA SER A 118 4.17 -2.41 -7.93
C SER A 118 5.62 -2.60 -8.34
N ILE A 119 5.90 -2.75 -9.62
CA ILE A 119 7.25 -2.97 -10.12
C ILE A 119 7.67 -1.90 -11.12
N ASP A 120 8.90 -1.42 -10.96
CA ASP A 120 9.60 -0.57 -11.91
C ASP A 120 10.36 -1.45 -12.89
N ILE A 121 9.97 -1.42 -14.15
CA ILE A 121 10.55 -2.26 -15.19
C ILE A 121 11.33 -1.46 -16.22
N ALA A 122 12.44 -2.06 -16.70
CA ALA A 122 13.21 -1.54 -17.82
C ALA A 122 13.40 -2.60 -18.91
N GLU A 123 13.55 -2.14 -20.13
CA GLU A 123 13.97 -3.01 -21.23
C GLU A 123 15.44 -3.45 -21.03
N ARG A 124 15.78 -4.68 -21.45
CA ARG A 124 17.06 -5.33 -21.16
C ARG A 124 18.33 -4.57 -21.62
N ASN A 125 18.18 -3.59 -22.51
CA ASN A 125 19.31 -2.89 -23.13
C ASN A 125 19.53 -1.46 -22.62
N VAL A 126 18.87 -1.06 -21.54
CA VAL A 126 19.05 0.28 -20.97
C VAL A 126 20.30 0.31 -20.11
N ALA A 127 21.36 0.89 -20.64
CA ALA A 127 22.62 1.09 -19.93
C ALA A 127 22.66 2.47 -19.27
N GLY A 128 23.01 2.51 -17.96
CA GLY A 128 23.32 3.72 -17.20
C GLY A 128 22.18 4.27 -16.34
N ASP A 129 22.55 4.85 -15.18
CA ASP A 129 21.62 5.30 -14.14
C ASP A 129 20.75 6.50 -14.57
N GLU A 130 21.25 7.37 -15.45
CA GLU A 130 20.53 8.55 -15.90
C GLU A 130 19.29 8.23 -16.76
N ARG A 131 19.29 7.11 -17.49
CA ARG A 131 18.15 6.65 -18.28
C ARG A 131 17.05 6.04 -17.41
N ARG A 132 17.36 5.50 -16.26
CA ARG A 132 16.38 4.88 -15.34
C ARG A 132 15.24 5.81 -14.95
N ILE A 133 15.49 7.12 -14.80
CA ILE A 133 14.47 8.10 -14.38
C ILE A 133 13.48 8.39 -15.49
N PHE A 134 13.88 8.32 -16.75
CA PHE A 134 13.07 8.68 -17.91
C PHE A 134 12.40 7.49 -18.61
N GLU A 135 12.98 6.30 -18.48
CA GLU A 135 12.48 5.07 -19.12
C GLU A 135 11.81 4.12 -18.10
N SER A 136 11.68 4.56 -16.86
CA SER A 136 11.02 3.83 -15.77
C SER A 136 9.53 3.70 -16.04
N LYS A 137 9.04 2.48 -16.08
CA LYS A 137 7.62 2.17 -16.23
C LYS A 137 7.12 1.40 -15.02
N TRP A 138 6.31 2.07 -14.24
CA TRP A 138 5.69 1.49 -13.06
C TRP A 138 4.34 0.88 -13.39
N GLU A 139 4.24 -0.42 -13.22
CA GLU A 139 3.01 -1.17 -13.45
C GLU A 139 2.75 -2.15 -12.28
N THR A 140 1.53 -2.65 -12.17
CA THR A 140 1.17 -3.64 -11.15
C THR A 140 1.20 -5.04 -11.76
N PHE A 141 1.98 -5.92 -11.14
CA PHE A 141 2.18 -7.31 -11.52
C PHE A 141 1.54 -8.25 -10.49
N LEU A 142 0.94 -9.35 -10.97
CA LEU A 142 0.29 -10.35 -10.13
C LEU A 142 1.12 -11.64 -10.08
N LEU A 143 1.33 -12.12 -8.86
CA LEU A 143 1.77 -13.48 -8.55
C LEU A 143 0.63 -14.23 -7.86
N VAL A 144 0.55 -15.55 -8.09
CA VAL A 144 -0.48 -16.41 -7.50
C VAL A 144 0.17 -17.63 -6.84
N ALA A 145 -0.34 -18.03 -5.66
CA ALA A 145 0.10 -19.21 -4.93
C ALA A 145 -1.07 -19.93 -4.27
N ASP A 146 -0.86 -21.18 -3.89
CA ASP A 146 -1.83 -21.96 -3.10
C ASP A 146 -1.67 -21.68 -1.58
N ASP A 147 -0.53 -21.14 -1.17
CA ASP A 147 -0.18 -20.76 0.20
C ASP A 147 0.64 -19.47 0.21
N PRO A 148 0.50 -18.57 1.22
CA PRO A 148 1.28 -17.32 1.27
C PRO A 148 2.80 -17.54 1.37
N SER A 149 3.25 -18.70 1.81
CA SER A 149 4.68 -19.06 1.78
C SER A 149 5.20 -19.43 0.40
N GLY A 150 4.31 -19.54 -0.61
CA GLY A 150 4.65 -19.89 -1.99
C GLY A 150 4.54 -21.42 -2.26
N PRO A 151 5.07 -21.92 -3.39
CA PRO A 151 5.80 -21.13 -4.40
C PRO A 151 4.89 -20.19 -5.19
N TRP A 152 5.36 -18.98 -5.41
CA TRP A 152 4.66 -17.94 -6.16
C TRP A 152 4.87 -18.11 -7.67
N LYS A 153 3.76 -18.09 -8.42
CA LYS A 153 3.77 -18.23 -9.88
C LYS A 153 3.37 -16.90 -10.54
N PRO A 154 4.11 -16.44 -11.56
CA PRO A 154 3.76 -15.24 -12.30
C PRO A 154 2.45 -15.45 -13.09
N GLU A 155 1.51 -14.53 -12.93
CA GLU A 155 0.26 -14.48 -13.72
C GLU A 155 0.35 -13.40 -14.80
N GLY A 156 0.98 -12.24 -14.50
CA GLY A 156 1.20 -11.18 -15.46
C GLY A 156 0.93 -9.78 -14.94
N PHE A 157 1.05 -8.81 -15.84
CA PHE A 157 0.68 -7.42 -15.55
C PHE A 157 -0.83 -7.25 -15.57
N VAL A 158 -1.40 -6.75 -14.48
CA VAL A 158 -2.85 -6.63 -14.29
C VAL A 158 -3.35 -5.18 -14.33
N LEU A 159 -2.53 -4.22 -13.88
CA LEU A 159 -2.80 -2.79 -14.07
C LEU A 159 -1.60 -2.16 -14.79
N ARG A 160 -1.83 -1.71 -16.02
CA ARG A 160 -0.80 -1.09 -16.87
C ARG A 160 -1.12 0.38 -17.09
N GLY A 161 -0.10 1.20 -17.35
CA GLY A 161 -0.27 2.57 -17.78
C GLY A 161 -0.74 2.66 -19.23
N ASP A 162 -2.03 2.39 -19.50
CA ASP A 162 -2.65 2.34 -20.81
C ASP A 162 -3.69 3.45 -21.05
N LYS A 163 -3.96 4.30 -20.07
CA LYS A 163 -4.81 5.47 -20.17
C LYS A 163 -3.95 6.74 -20.15
N ASP A 164 -4.46 7.84 -20.68
CA ASP A 164 -3.73 9.11 -20.68
C ASP A 164 -3.34 9.54 -19.26
N TYR A 165 -4.25 9.41 -18.30
CA TYR A 165 -4.02 9.83 -16.92
C TYR A 165 -3.06 8.94 -16.12
N ASP A 166 -2.80 7.70 -16.56
CA ASP A 166 -1.90 6.76 -15.88
C ASP A 166 -0.74 6.25 -16.74
N SER A 167 -0.51 6.90 -17.89
CA SER A 167 0.47 6.45 -18.90
C SER A 167 1.91 6.37 -18.38
N GLY A 168 2.24 7.05 -17.29
CA GLY A 168 3.55 7.00 -16.64
C GLY A 168 3.61 6.05 -15.46
N GLU A 169 2.53 5.95 -14.66
CA GLU A 169 2.45 5.06 -13.49
C GLU A 169 1.03 4.56 -13.28
N ALA A 170 0.89 3.23 -13.06
CA ALA A 170 -0.31 2.55 -12.59
C ALA A 170 0.10 1.58 -11.47
N ARG A 171 0.27 2.08 -10.24
CA ARG A 171 0.92 1.39 -9.12
C ARG A 171 0.40 1.82 -7.74
N ASP A 172 1.07 1.37 -6.69
CA ASP A 172 0.79 1.68 -5.28
C ASP A 172 -0.68 1.41 -4.94
N CYS A 173 -1.11 0.19 -5.27
CA CYS A 173 -2.48 -0.24 -5.11
C CYS A 173 -2.87 -0.41 -3.64
N THR A 174 -4.09 -0.01 -3.30
CA THR A 174 -4.85 -0.50 -2.15
C THR A 174 -5.92 -1.43 -2.70
N ILE A 175 -5.80 -2.73 -2.44
CA ILE A 175 -6.70 -3.75 -2.98
C ILE A 175 -7.37 -4.50 -1.85
N ASP A 176 -8.71 -4.55 -1.87
CA ASP A 176 -9.52 -5.38 -1.00
C ASP A 176 -10.71 -5.98 -1.76
N ILE A 177 -11.31 -7.02 -1.16
CA ILE A 177 -12.45 -7.71 -1.72
C ILE A 177 -13.67 -7.37 -0.85
N VAL A 178 -14.64 -6.70 -1.46
CA VAL A 178 -15.89 -6.30 -0.80
C VAL A 178 -17.05 -6.89 -1.59
N ASP A 179 -17.89 -7.65 -0.91
CA ASP A 179 -19.05 -8.35 -1.49
C ASP A 179 -18.70 -9.17 -2.76
N GLY A 180 -17.56 -9.87 -2.69
CA GLY A 180 -17.05 -10.72 -3.78
C GLY A 180 -16.46 -9.96 -4.97
N ARG A 181 -16.32 -8.64 -4.88
CA ARG A 181 -15.70 -7.78 -5.90
C ARG A 181 -14.38 -7.23 -5.42
N TYR A 182 -13.37 -7.34 -6.24
CA TYR A 182 -12.10 -6.66 -6.04
C TYR A 182 -12.25 -5.16 -6.33
N ILE A 183 -11.79 -4.33 -5.40
CA ILE A 183 -11.75 -2.88 -5.53
C ILE A 183 -10.31 -2.44 -5.35
N CYS A 184 -9.84 -1.59 -6.25
CA CYS A 184 -8.48 -1.07 -6.22
C CYS A 184 -8.50 0.46 -6.34
N LEU A 185 -7.95 1.11 -5.34
CA LEU A 185 -7.47 2.48 -5.44
C LEU A 185 -5.97 2.42 -5.77
N TYR A 186 -5.53 3.12 -6.81
CA TYR A 186 -4.13 3.07 -7.25
C TYR A 186 -3.59 4.43 -7.63
N LYS A 187 -2.29 4.59 -7.49
CA LYS A 187 -1.57 5.77 -7.95
C LYS A 187 -1.53 5.80 -9.47
N ALA A 188 -2.09 6.86 -10.02
CA ALA A 188 -2.08 7.15 -11.44
C ALA A 188 -1.27 8.42 -11.70
N ARG A 189 -0.31 8.37 -12.64
CA ARG A 189 0.47 9.52 -13.08
C ARG A 189 0.58 9.53 -14.59
N LYS A 190 0.25 10.66 -15.19
CA LYS A 190 0.46 10.89 -16.63
C LYS A 190 1.95 11.02 -16.93
N ALA A 191 2.42 10.35 -17.98
CA ALA A 191 3.80 10.46 -18.42
C ALA A 191 4.20 11.92 -18.70
N GLY A 192 5.43 12.28 -18.32
CA GLY A 192 5.96 13.63 -18.51
C GLY A 192 5.42 14.69 -17.53
N THR A 193 4.59 14.30 -16.54
CA THR A 193 4.06 15.22 -15.53
C THR A 193 4.47 14.80 -14.11
N ARG A 194 4.29 15.74 -13.16
CA ARG A 194 4.40 15.46 -11.71
C ARG A 194 3.03 15.28 -11.03
N VAL A 195 1.95 15.42 -11.81
CA VAL A 195 0.59 15.29 -11.32
C VAL A 195 0.31 13.83 -10.97
N VAL A 196 -0.14 13.60 -9.75
CA VAL A 196 -0.45 12.27 -9.20
C VAL A 196 -1.88 12.27 -8.68
N HIS A 197 -2.66 11.31 -9.13
CA HIS A 197 -4.01 11.10 -8.66
C HIS A 197 -4.21 9.68 -8.12
N THR A 198 -5.19 9.53 -7.26
CA THR A 198 -5.74 8.22 -6.93
C THR A 198 -6.81 7.87 -7.96
N ALA A 199 -6.59 6.82 -8.73
CA ALA A 199 -7.56 6.29 -9.67
C ALA A 199 -8.24 5.04 -9.09
N LEU A 200 -9.39 4.68 -9.65
CA LEU A 200 -10.24 3.57 -9.22
C LEU A 200 -10.35 2.52 -10.31
N ALA A 201 -10.21 1.26 -9.92
CA ALA A 201 -10.46 0.11 -10.77
C ALA A 201 -11.22 -0.97 -9.99
N VAL A 202 -11.98 -1.81 -10.70
CA VAL A 202 -12.71 -2.95 -10.14
C VAL A 202 -12.46 -4.21 -10.94
N SER A 203 -12.57 -5.36 -10.28
CA SER A 203 -12.45 -6.67 -10.94
C SER A 203 -13.38 -7.69 -10.29
N SER A 204 -13.79 -8.72 -11.04
CA SER A 204 -14.52 -9.88 -10.52
C SER A 204 -13.61 -11.06 -10.18
N ASP A 205 -12.37 -11.05 -10.66
CA ASP A 205 -11.43 -12.18 -10.56
C ASP A 205 -10.03 -11.77 -10.07
N GLY A 206 -9.82 -10.46 -9.82
CA GLY A 206 -8.54 -9.89 -9.43
C GLY A 206 -7.46 -9.90 -10.51
N LYS A 207 -7.77 -10.38 -11.72
CA LYS A 207 -6.83 -10.48 -12.85
C LYS A 207 -7.20 -9.50 -13.97
N ASN A 208 -8.47 -9.44 -14.31
CA ASN A 208 -9.01 -8.58 -15.35
C ASN A 208 -9.64 -7.35 -14.71
N TRP A 209 -8.98 -6.19 -14.84
CA TRP A 209 -9.38 -4.96 -14.18
C TRP A 209 -10.08 -3.99 -15.14
N MET A 210 -11.25 -3.51 -14.73
CA MET A 210 -11.94 -2.41 -15.37
C MET A 210 -11.54 -1.11 -14.67
N LYS A 211 -10.75 -0.28 -15.34
CA LYS A 211 -10.38 1.06 -14.87
C LYS A 211 -11.56 1.99 -15.03
N LEU A 212 -12.03 2.57 -13.94
CA LEU A 212 -13.15 3.51 -13.93
C LEU A 212 -12.71 4.96 -14.16
N GLY A 213 -11.47 5.30 -13.77
CA GLY A 213 -10.91 6.63 -13.92
C GLY A 213 -10.48 7.25 -12.60
N ILE A 214 -10.32 8.58 -12.60
CA ILE A 214 -9.98 9.38 -11.44
C ILE A 214 -11.30 9.84 -10.78
N PRO A 215 -11.63 9.37 -9.56
CA PRO A 215 -12.83 9.82 -8.89
C PRO A 215 -12.73 11.29 -8.45
N THR A 216 -13.86 11.98 -8.39
CA THR A 216 -13.96 13.24 -7.67
C THR A 216 -13.88 13.00 -6.15
N VAL A 217 -13.64 14.06 -5.39
CA VAL A 217 -13.71 14.05 -3.92
C VAL A 217 -14.77 15.08 -3.52
N ASP A 218 -15.87 14.61 -2.90
CA ASP A 218 -17.03 15.45 -2.56
C ASP A 218 -17.59 16.25 -3.77
N GLY A 219 -17.51 15.64 -4.98
CA GLY A 219 -17.94 16.26 -6.24
C GLY A 219 -16.88 17.16 -6.92
N GLU A 220 -15.76 17.43 -6.27
CA GLU A 220 -14.71 18.28 -6.80
C GLU A 220 -13.53 17.46 -7.39
N HIS A 221 -12.82 18.02 -8.36
CA HIS A 221 -11.62 17.38 -8.91
C HIS A 221 -10.54 17.21 -7.84
N GLN A 222 -9.82 16.10 -7.91
CA GLN A 222 -8.65 15.89 -7.05
C GLN A 222 -7.59 16.97 -7.29
N PRO A 223 -6.86 17.43 -6.24
CA PRO A 223 -5.71 18.31 -6.39
C PRO A 223 -4.59 17.62 -7.20
N GLU A 224 -3.62 18.39 -7.69
CA GLU A 224 -2.51 17.89 -8.52
C GLU A 224 -1.68 16.75 -7.88
N TYR A 225 -1.68 16.68 -6.57
CA TYR A 225 -1.13 15.55 -5.81
C TYR A 225 -2.18 15.05 -4.82
N PHE A 226 -2.72 13.86 -5.09
CA PHE A 226 -3.69 13.21 -4.22
C PHE A 226 -3.47 11.71 -4.24
N LEU A 227 -2.95 11.17 -3.13
CA LEU A 227 -2.65 9.74 -3.02
C LEU A 227 -3.26 9.16 -1.75
N LEU A 228 -3.99 8.07 -1.91
CA LEU A 228 -4.60 7.29 -0.83
C LEU A 228 -3.89 5.95 -0.68
N ASN A 229 -3.52 5.60 0.55
CA ASN A 229 -2.99 4.28 0.92
C ASN A 229 -3.64 3.80 2.20
N GLY A 230 -4.17 2.58 2.19
CA GLY A 230 -4.91 2.08 3.33
C GLY A 230 -5.55 0.73 3.10
N SER A 231 -6.80 0.61 3.51
CA SER A 231 -7.64 -0.57 3.36
C SER A 231 -9.04 -0.18 2.91
N ILE A 232 -9.73 -1.11 2.26
CA ILE A 232 -11.12 -0.92 1.83
C ILE A 232 -11.99 -1.95 2.55
N HIS A 233 -13.05 -1.50 3.17
CA HIS A 233 -13.96 -2.31 3.98
C HIS A 233 -15.39 -2.27 3.44
N ALA A 234 -16.18 -3.28 3.77
CA ALA A 234 -17.63 -3.23 3.54
C ALA A 234 -18.27 -2.19 4.45
N GLY A 235 -19.15 -1.37 3.90
CA GLY A 235 -19.95 -0.39 4.64
C GLY A 235 -21.39 -0.41 4.18
N SER A 236 -22.30 0.15 4.99
CA SER A 236 -23.73 0.17 4.71
C SER A 236 -24.12 1.01 3.49
N LEU A 237 -23.31 2.00 3.14
CA LEU A 237 -23.53 2.88 1.97
C LEU A 237 -22.66 2.51 0.78
N GLY A 238 -21.79 1.52 0.90
CA GLY A 238 -20.84 1.08 -0.11
C GLY A 238 -19.46 0.79 0.50
N PRO A 239 -18.47 0.46 -0.33
CA PRO A 239 -17.11 0.27 0.14
C PRO A 239 -16.55 1.52 0.79
N ILE A 240 -15.80 1.33 1.88
CA ILE A 240 -15.21 2.43 2.66
C ILE A 240 -13.70 2.30 2.63
N PHE A 241 -13.02 3.32 2.14
CA PHE A 241 -11.59 3.47 2.31
C PHE A 241 -11.27 4.04 3.70
N MET A 242 -10.23 3.50 4.35
CA MET A 242 -9.62 4.04 5.57
C MET A 242 -8.11 3.98 5.45
N GLY A 243 -7.41 5.10 5.68
CA GLY A 243 -5.97 5.14 5.59
C GLY A 243 -5.39 6.55 5.53
N THR A 244 -4.22 6.67 4.95
CA THR A 244 -3.53 7.95 4.76
C THR A 244 -3.99 8.67 3.51
N LYS A 245 -3.92 10.00 3.58
CA LYS A 245 -4.08 10.93 2.47
C LYS A 245 -2.83 11.77 2.32
N THR A 246 -2.15 11.66 1.19
CA THR A 246 -0.95 12.45 0.87
C THR A 246 -1.29 13.48 -0.18
N LEU A 247 -0.95 14.74 0.10
CA LEU A 247 -1.31 15.89 -0.72
C LEU A 247 -0.10 16.61 -1.33
N ASP A 248 1.11 16.15 -1.01
CA ASP A 248 2.35 16.80 -1.46
C ASP A 248 3.54 15.85 -1.42
N VAL A 249 4.65 16.31 -1.97
CA VAL A 249 5.95 15.63 -1.99
C VAL A 249 6.97 16.51 -1.28
N VAL A 250 7.59 15.98 -0.24
CA VAL A 250 8.60 16.66 0.57
C VAL A 250 9.98 16.07 0.24
N ASN A 251 10.90 16.87 -0.29
CA ASN A 251 12.24 16.42 -0.67
C ASN A 251 12.25 15.12 -1.50
N GLY A 252 11.31 15.00 -2.45
CA GLY A 252 11.16 13.84 -3.33
C GLY A 252 10.41 12.64 -2.71
N ALA A 253 10.06 12.67 -1.42
CA ALA A 253 9.30 11.64 -0.75
C ALA A 253 7.83 12.02 -0.56
N ALA A 254 6.93 11.06 -0.68
CA ALA A 254 5.50 11.22 -0.43
C ALA A 254 5.21 11.10 1.07
N LEU A 255 5.48 12.15 1.83
CA LEU A 255 5.30 12.18 3.27
C LEU A 255 3.94 12.78 3.64
N THR A 256 3.30 12.22 4.66
CA THR A 256 1.99 12.68 5.10
C THR A 256 1.83 12.73 6.61
N ARG A 257 0.84 13.49 7.03
CA ARG A 257 0.31 13.52 8.39
C ARG A 257 -1.22 13.47 8.38
N TYR A 258 -1.84 13.12 7.26
CA TYR A 258 -3.28 13.10 7.17
C TYR A 258 -3.80 11.66 7.12
N PHE A 259 -4.77 11.39 7.98
CA PHE A 259 -5.61 10.20 7.95
C PHE A 259 -6.98 10.59 7.42
N ALA A 260 -7.55 9.75 6.56
CA ALA A 260 -8.86 10.00 5.99
C ALA A 260 -9.67 8.71 5.79
N SER A 261 -10.98 8.86 5.71
CA SER A 261 -11.88 7.80 5.24
C SER A 261 -12.94 8.36 4.30
N TYR A 262 -13.28 7.54 3.30
CA TYR A 262 -14.21 7.89 2.24
C TYR A 262 -15.16 6.74 1.96
N VAL A 263 -16.44 7.05 1.64
CA VAL A 263 -17.27 6.11 0.88
C VAL A 263 -16.80 6.12 -0.56
N ILE A 264 -16.63 4.96 -1.16
CA ILE A 264 -16.28 4.83 -2.58
C ILE A 264 -17.58 4.60 -3.36
N ASP A 265 -18.08 5.64 -4.01
CA ASP A 265 -19.15 5.48 -4.97
C ASP A 265 -18.58 5.27 -6.38
N TYR A 266 -18.48 4.02 -6.77
CA TYR A 266 -17.97 3.66 -8.10
C TYR A 266 -18.99 3.86 -9.22
N ARG A 267 -20.25 4.19 -8.92
CA ARG A 267 -21.30 4.50 -9.92
C ARG A 267 -21.21 5.93 -10.38
N SER A 268 -21.07 6.87 -9.43
CA SER A 268 -20.86 8.28 -9.73
C SER A 268 -19.38 8.66 -9.90
N LEU A 269 -18.48 7.71 -9.66
CA LEU A 269 -17.03 7.91 -9.63
C LEU A 269 -16.65 9.04 -8.65
N ASN A 270 -17.05 8.89 -7.40
CA ASN A 270 -16.84 9.87 -6.34
C ASN A 270 -16.35 9.23 -5.04
N LEU A 271 -15.51 9.94 -4.33
CA LEU A 271 -15.10 9.66 -2.95
C LEU A 271 -15.79 10.65 -2.03
N GLU A 272 -16.74 10.17 -1.23
CA GLU A 272 -17.45 11.00 -0.27
C GLU A 272 -16.74 10.97 1.08
N THR A 273 -16.32 12.12 1.57
CA THR A 273 -15.56 12.24 2.82
C THR A 273 -16.44 11.87 4.03
N ILE A 274 -16.01 10.83 4.76
CA ILE A 274 -16.58 10.48 6.07
C ILE A 274 -15.81 11.19 7.18
N PHE A 275 -14.47 11.15 7.09
CA PHE A 275 -13.60 11.68 8.14
C PHE A 275 -12.25 12.09 7.53
N SER A 276 -11.68 13.17 8.03
CA SER A 276 -10.29 13.56 7.74
C SER A 276 -9.70 14.28 8.93
N ALA A 277 -8.52 13.88 9.37
CA ALA A 277 -7.83 14.49 10.51
C ALA A 277 -6.32 14.46 10.34
N GLU A 278 -5.65 15.35 11.06
CA GLU A 278 -4.19 15.35 11.17
C GLU A 278 -3.74 14.26 12.13
N TRP A 279 -2.83 13.39 11.67
CA TRP A 279 -2.16 12.40 12.50
C TRP A 279 -1.15 13.10 13.39
N LYS A 280 -1.44 13.16 14.67
CA LYS A 280 -0.52 13.68 15.68
C LYS A 280 0.35 12.52 16.17
N PRO A 281 1.70 12.67 16.13
CA PRO A 281 2.59 11.67 16.67
C PRO A 281 2.26 11.34 18.12
N SER A 282 2.23 10.03 18.43
CA SER A 282 1.97 9.53 19.78
C SER A 282 3.03 8.52 20.24
N SER A 283 4.01 8.28 19.40
CA SER A 283 5.17 7.43 19.67
C SER A 283 6.48 8.20 19.46
N ARG A 284 7.51 7.83 20.22
CA ARG A 284 8.87 8.36 20.04
C ARG A 284 9.52 8.00 18.70
N TYR A 285 8.90 7.16 17.93
CA TYR A 285 9.40 6.68 16.63
C TYR A 285 8.78 7.43 15.44
N GLU A 286 7.99 8.47 15.68
CA GLU A 286 7.32 9.25 14.65
C GLU A 286 7.94 10.63 14.53
N HIS A 287 8.28 11.03 13.32
CA HIS A 287 8.78 12.40 13.04
C HIS A 287 7.68 13.43 13.37
N PRO A 288 7.99 14.52 14.11
CA PRO A 288 6.99 15.44 14.64
C PRO A 288 6.19 16.16 13.56
N GLN A 289 6.76 16.40 12.40
CA GLN A 289 6.12 17.13 11.29
C GLN A 289 5.62 16.21 10.19
N TYR A 290 6.34 15.12 9.90
CA TYR A 290 6.05 14.18 8.83
C TYR A 290 6.06 12.75 9.39
N PRO A 291 5.04 12.36 10.16
CA PRO A 291 5.06 11.09 10.88
C PRO A 291 4.98 9.85 10.00
N ILE A 292 4.48 9.97 8.77
CA ILE A 292 4.15 8.81 7.93
C ILE A 292 4.72 8.98 6.52
N HIS A 293 5.42 7.95 6.04
CA HIS A 293 5.74 7.78 4.62
C HIS A 293 4.55 7.10 3.93
N THR A 294 3.57 7.88 3.51
CA THR A 294 2.42 7.45 2.68
C THR A 294 1.67 6.21 3.18
N TYR A 295 2.36 5.08 3.42
CA TYR A 295 1.73 3.78 3.60
C TYR A 295 1.12 3.57 4.98
N CYS A 296 -0.07 3.01 4.95
CA CYS A 296 -0.87 2.68 6.12
C CYS A 296 -1.76 1.47 5.77
N ASN A 297 -2.18 0.74 6.77
CA ASN A 297 -3.24 -0.24 6.62
C ASN A 297 -4.07 -0.27 7.91
N VAL A 298 -5.39 -0.37 7.77
CA VAL A 298 -6.34 -0.37 8.88
C VAL A 298 -7.19 -1.61 8.76
N VAL A 299 -7.10 -2.55 9.68
CA VAL A 299 -7.77 -3.85 9.60
C VAL A 299 -8.52 -4.13 10.89
N TYR A 300 -9.75 -4.59 10.77
CA TYR A 300 -10.46 -5.17 11.91
C TYR A 300 -9.94 -6.58 12.16
N ASP A 301 -9.56 -6.85 13.40
CA ASP A 301 -9.13 -8.14 13.89
C ASP A 301 -10.31 -8.84 14.60
N PRO A 302 -11.01 -9.77 13.93
CA PRO A 302 -12.16 -10.46 14.51
C PRO A 302 -11.77 -11.47 15.57
N ILE A 303 -10.49 -11.88 15.63
CA ILE A 303 -9.98 -12.84 16.59
C ILE A 303 -9.87 -12.21 17.99
N SER A 304 -9.46 -10.94 18.04
CA SER A 304 -9.23 -10.19 19.27
C SER A 304 -10.22 -9.02 19.47
N ASP A 305 -11.22 -8.88 18.59
CA ASP A 305 -12.24 -7.82 18.60
C ASP A 305 -11.66 -6.42 18.74
N ARG A 306 -10.69 -6.09 17.88
CA ARG A 306 -9.97 -4.81 17.90
C ARG A 306 -9.62 -4.35 16.49
N TRP A 307 -9.29 -3.07 16.36
CA TRP A 307 -8.71 -2.54 15.13
C TRP A 307 -7.20 -2.48 15.20
N LEU A 308 -6.55 -2.98 14.18
CA LEU A 308 -5.11 -2.89 13.97
C LEU A 308 -4.85 -1.82 12.91
N THR A 309 -4.03 -0.84 13.25
CA THR A 309 -3.55 0.18 12.31
C THR A 309 -2.04 0.14 12.30
N TRP A 310 -1.41 -0.10 11.16
CA TRP A 310 0.01 0.12 11.04
C TRP A 310 0.29 1.30 10.10
N ILE A 311 1.40 1.96 10.35
CA ILE A 311 1.94 3.02 9.51
C ILE A 311 3.42 2.75 9.24
N GLU A 312 3.89 3.17 8.06
CA GLU A 312 5.32 3.32 7.79
C GLU A 312 5.78 4.65 8.37
N ALA A 313 6.35 4.60 9.58
CA ALA A 313 6.67 5.79 10.36
C ALA A 313 8.09 6.27 10.10
N VAL A 314 8.25 7.56 9.83
CA VAL A 314 9.53 8.23 9.64
C VAL A 314 10.23 8.41 10.98
N ASP A 315 11.44 7.87 11.13
CA ASP A 315 12.21 7.96 12.38
C ASP A 315 12.67 9.39 12.64
N PRO A 316 12.35 9.99 13.81
CA PRO A 316 12.60 11.40 14.08
C PRO A 316 14.07 11.72 14.37
N ILE A 317 14.88 10.72 14.73
CA ILE A 317 16.29 10.91 15.09
C ILE A 317 17.18 10.72 13.87
N LEU A 318 16.87 9.67 13.08
CA LEU A 318 17.65 9.29 11.90
C LEU A 318 17.25 10.10 10.65
N SER A 319 16.03 10.65 10.63
CA SER A 319 15.48 11.41 9.51
C SER A 319 15.16 12.86 9.88
N ARG A 320 16.15 13.62 10.36
CA ARG A 320 15.95 15.01 10.79
C ARG A 320 15.41 15.91 9.67
N GLU A 321 15.84 15.68 8.46
CA GLU A 321 15.34 16.31 7.23
C GLU A 321 14.87 15.20 6.29
N PRO A 322 13.65 14.68 6.48
CA PRO A 322 13.18 13.53 5.73
C PRO A 322 13.01 13.85 4.25
N GLY A 323 13.32 12.88 3.43
CA GLY A 323 13.25 12.93 1.98
C GLY A 323 13.63 11.59 1.38
N LEU A 324 13.40 11.40 0.09
CA LEU A 324 13.48 10.12 -0.61
C LEU A 324 14.74 9.27 -0.33
N ASN A 325 15.87 9.93 -0.09
CA ASN A 325 17.16 9.24 0.14
C ASN A 325 17.73 9.49 1.53
N THR A 326 17.02 10.18 2.41
CA THR A 326 17.50 10.57 3.74
C THR A 326 16.65 10.04 4.88
N GLU A 327 15.42 9.63 4.60
CA GLU A 327 14.54 9.06 5.61
C GLU A 327 14.88 7.62 5.97
N VAL A 328 14.56 7.26 7.20
CA VAL A 328 14.62 5.89 7.74
C VAL A 328 13.26 5.59 8.32
N ASP A 329 12.63 4.51 7.86
CA ASP A 329 11.26 4.19 8.23
C ASP A 329 11.18 2.90 9.04
N ARG A 330 10.17 2.85 9.90
CA ARG A 330 9.78 1.68 10.68
C ARG A 330 8.31 1.39 10.49
N VAL A 331 7.92 0.14 10.62
CA VAL A 331 6.50 -0.21 10.70
C VAL A 331 6.06 -0.19 12.15
N LEU A 332 5.15 0.72 12.48
CA LEU A 332 4.57 0.85 13.82
C LEU A 332 3.15 0.31 13.84
N LEU A 333 2.82 -0.45 14.89
CA LEU A 333 1.47 -0.94 15.16
C LEU A 333 0.77 -0.06 16.19
N TYR A 334 -0.45 0.29 15.86
CA TYR A 334 -1.44 0.89 16.76
C TYR A 334 -2.64 -0.02 16.91
N VAL A 335 -3.22 -0.02 18.10
CA VAL A 335 -4.42 -0.79 18.41
C VAL A 335 -5.51 0.17 18.88
N SER A 336 -6.75 -0.03 18.44
CA SER A 336 -7.95 0.68 18.88
C SER A 336 -9.01 -0.32 19.32
N GLU A 337 -9.50 -0.17 20.54
CA GLU A 337 -10.54 -1.01 21.19
C GLU A 337 -11.86 -0.25 21.31
#